data_301d98b3721215e9dd35b159a9789217
#
_entry.id   301d98b3721215e9dd35b159a9789217
#
_cell.length_a   1.000
_cell.length_b   1.000
_cell.length_c   1.000
_cell.angle_alpha   90.00
_cell.angle_beta   90.00
_cell.angle_gamma   90.00
#
_symmetry.space_group_name_H-M   'P 1'
#
loop_
_entity.id
_entity.type
_entity.pdbx_description
1 polymer ?
#
loop_
_entity_poly.entity_id
_entity_poly.type
_entity_poly.pdbx_seq_one_letter_code
_entity_poly.pdbx_strand_id
1 'polypeptide(L)'
;MIEQLDGPEILKKLSVKQMNMLAAEIRSFLIDSVSKTGGHLSSNLGVVELTIALHAVFDSPKDKLIFDVGHQSYVHKILTGRSGRFDTMRQWEGLCGFQKMSESEHDVWEAGHAGTSLSAALGYATARDLNAENHQVVCIIGDGSMNNGMVYEALNQIGDEQRNLVIILNDNAMSISQNVGALTKSLAKLRTSNSYNHIKHDVKEILKSNSVGTSVLGGLQKVKDTLKKSIVDSSIFGELGIEYLGPVDGHDFKQLIRILNTAKKHEGPVLVHVLTVKGKGYPHSENDLNGXPAGHLPWSQVVSETLIRLSKKDEKILAITPAMMQGSKLEKYFALFPTRSFDCGIAEEHAATYAAGLALAGYKPFLSIYSTFLQRSYDQINHDIARMDLPVVLGIDRSGLVGEDGATHHGVFDVGILRPIPNLILSQPKDATEAQHLLYTAFNQKHPFGIRYPRGNAFFQEVGTYQEIETGTWTSSKALDQADLIVIAYGPDVDKIVQKAEINQLNIATVNARFFKPLDHRMLQAIASLKKPVIVYETDMLAGGLSSAILEWICDNNISMDLHRIGLEDKFVEHGSVPQLRKDSKIDITTLFNRIVSILGNHAD
;
A
#
# COMPACT_ATOMS: atom_id res chain seq x y z
N MET A 1 24.76 -22.48 -5.00
CA MET A 1 23.72 -23.20 -4.25
C MET A 1 22.31 -22.78 -4.71
N ILE A 2 22.07 -21.48 -4.91
CA ILE A 2 20.77 -20.94 -5.36
C ILE A 2 20.28 -21.59 -6.66
N GLU A 3 21.15 -21.77 -7.65
CA GLU A 3 20.80 -22.35 -8.96
C GLU A 3 20.32 -23.80 -8.89
N GLN A 4 20.56 -24.45 -7.75
CA GLN A 4 20.20 -25.85 -7.53
C GLN A 4 18.96 -26.00 -6.64
N LEU A 5 18.33 -24.87 -6.25
CA LEU A 5 17.15 -24.87 -5.39
C LEU A 5 15.89 -25.03 -6.23
N ASP A 6 15.38 -26.25 -6.33
CA ASP A 6 14.09 -26.54 -6.94
C ASP A 6 12.93 -26.45 -5.93
N GLY A 7 13.27 -26.48 -4.64
CA GLY A 7 12.31 -26.39 -3.54
C GLY A 7 13.00 -26.30 -2.20
N PRO A 8 12.23 -26.08 -1.11
CA PRO A 8 12.81 -25.80 0.21
C PRO A 8 13.24 -27.06 0.99
N GLU A 9 13.00 -28.26 0.50
CA GLU A 9 13.24 -29.51 1.25
C GLU A 9 14.71 -29.68 1.63
N ILE A 10 15.63 -29.23 0.77
CA ILE A 10 17.07 -29.32 1.01
C ILE A 10 17.49 -28.55 2.27
N LEU A 11 16.75 -27.50 2.64
CA LEU A 11 17.11 -26.63 3.78
C LEU A 11 17.10 -27.40 5.09
N LYS A 12 16.27 -28.43 5.22
CA LYS A 12 16.18 -29.27 6.43
C LYS A 12 17.45 -30.06 6.71
N LYS A 13 18.28 -30.25 5.69
CA LYS A 13 19.52 -31.04 5.76
C LYS A 13 20.77 -30.20 5.92
N LEU A 14 20.65 -28.87 5.82
CA LEU A 14 21.79 -27.97 5.88
C LEU A 14 22.29 -27.76 7.31
N SER A 15 23.60 -27.78 7.47
CA SER A 15 24.26 -27.34 8.71
C SER A 15 24.16 -25.81 8.82
N VAL A 16 24.34 -25.29 10.04
CA VAL A 16 24.36 -23.83 10.28
C VAL A 16 25.41 -23.13 9.40
N LYS A 17 26.57 -23.75 9.21
CA LYS A 17 27.61 -23.22 8.33
C LYS A 17 27.10 -23.09 6.89
N GLN A 18 26.44 -24.13 6.37
CA GLN A 18 25.86 -24.10 5.02
C GLN A 18 24.74 -23.07 4.90
N MET A 19 23.92 -22.93 5.94
CA MET A 19 22.87 -21.90 5.97
C MET A 19 23.44 -20.49 5.91
N ASN A 20 24.55 -20.23 6.63
CA ASN A 20 25.24 -18.93 6.58
C ASN A 20 25.82 -18.66 5.18
N MET A 21 26.35 -19.69 4.51
CA MET A 21 26.85 -19.57 3.14
C MET A 21 25.71 -19.27 2.17
N LEU A 22 24.58 -19.96 2.31
CA LEU A 22 23.38 -19.72 1.50
C LEU A 22 22.83 -18.31 1.72
N ALA A 23 22.80 -17.85 2.97
CA ALA A 23 22.33 -16.49 3.30
C ALA A 23 23.20 -15.42 2.60
N ALA A 24 24.53 -15.61 2.58
CA ALA A 24 25.44 -14.70 1.89
C ALA A 24 25.20 -14.70 0.37
N GLU A 25 24.99 -15.88 -0.21
CA GLU A 25 24.71 -16.03 -1.64
C GLU A 25 23.38 -15.36 -2.01
N ILE A 26 22.32 -15.60 -1.22
CA ILE A 26 20.99 -14.97 -1.43
C ILE A 26 21.11 -13.44 -1.35
N ARG A 27 21.86 -12.92 -0.37
CA ARG A 27 22.03 -11.49 -0.21
C ARG A 27 22.69 -10.86 -1.43
N SER A 28 23.75 -11.46 -1.95
CA SER A 28 24.41 -11.01 -3.18
C SER A 28 23.48 -11.08 -4.39
N PHE A 29 22.72 -12.16 -4.50
CA PHE A 29 21.76 -12.37 -5.58
C PHE A 29 20.66 -11.29 -5.55
N LEU A 30 20.11 -11.00 -4.37
CA LEU A 30 19.07 -9.97 -4.21
C LEU A 30 19.57 -8.59 -4.61
N ILE A 31 20.78 -8.23 -4.15
CA ILE A 31 21.39 -6.93 -4.47
C ILE A 31 21.54 -6.79 -5.99
N ASP A 32 22.10 -7.81 -6.65
CA ASP A 32 22.30 -7.79 -8.10
C ASP A 32 20.98 -7.76 -8.87
N SER A 33 20.01 -8.59 -8.49
CA SER A 33 18.72 -8.71 -9.21
C SER A 33 17.85 -7.45 -9.03
N VAL A 34 17.66 -7.01 -7.78
CA VAL A 34 16.74 -5.91 -7.47
C VAL A 34 17.32 -4.56 -7.92
N SER A 35 18.65 -4.43 -7.99
CA SER A 35 19.27 -3.22 -8.56
C SER A 35 18.91 -3.02 -10.04
N LYS A 36 18.59 -4.10 -10.74
CA LYS A 36 18.21 -4.07 -12.17
C LYS A 36 16.70 -3.90 -12.38
N THR A 37 15.89 -4.58 -11.57
CA THR A 37 14.43 -4.63 -11.74
C THR A 37 13.66 -3.62 -10.90
N GLY A 38 14.29 -3.10 -9.85
CA GLY A 38 13.58 -2.39 -8.78
C GLY A 38 12.87 -3.37 -7.85
N GLY A 39 12.42 -2.88 -6.71
CA GLY A 39 11.68 -3.71 -5.75
C GLY A 39 12.03 -3.40 -4.29
N HIS A 40 11.60 -4.30 -3.39
CA HIS A 40 11.64 -4.12 -1.94
C HIS A 40 12.96 -4.65 -1.34
N LEU A 41 14.11 -4.09 -1.78
CA LEU A 41 15.43 -4.65 -1.44
C LEU A 41 15.68 -4.68 0.08
N SER A 42 15.54 -3.54 0.76
CA SER A 42 15.91 -3.42 2.19
C SER A 42 15.10 -4.36 3.10
N SER A 43 13.80 -4.51 2.82
CA SER A 43 12.92 -5.39 3.59
C SER A 43 13.34 -6.86 3.44
N ASN A 44 13.72 -7.25 2.23
CA ASN A 44 14.14 -8.62 1.94
C ASN A 44 15.52 -8.94 2.50
N LEU A 45 16.47 -8.00 2.45
CA LEU A 45 17.79 -8.17 3.06
C LEU A 45 17.70 -8.37 4.58
N GLY A 46 16.67 -7.80 5.21
CA GLY A 46 16.43 -7.95 6.65
C GLY A 46 15.94 -9.31 7.08
N VAL A 47 15.37 -10.12 6.17
CA VAL A 47 14.71 -11.39 6.52
C VAL A 47 15.35 -12.61 5.86
N VAL A 48 16.58 -12.52 5.38
CA VAL A 48 17.24 -13.63 4.70
C VAL A 48 17.37 -14.83 5.63
N GLU A 49 18.00 -14.66 6.78
CA GLU A 49 18.21 -15.74 7.76
C GLU A 49 16.88 -16.24 8.32
N LEU A 50 15.97 -15.33 8.63
CA LEU A 50 14.64 -15.68 9.15
C LEU A 50 13.89 -16.58 8.17
N THR A 51 13.87 -16.23 6.88
CA THR A 51 13.13 -17.00 5.86
C THR A 51 13.76 -18.37 5.64
N ILE A 52 15.10 -18.47 5.61
CA ILE A 52 15.80 -19.77 5.53
C ILE A 52 15.42 -20.63 6.75
N ALA A 53 15.45 -20.05 7.96
CA ALA A 53 15.12 -20.78 9.20
C ALA A 53 13.67 -21.27 9.20
N LEU A 54 12.74 -20.44 8.70
CA LEU A 54 11.31 -20.82 8.57
C LEU A 54 11.17 -22.07 7.69
N HIS A 55 11.82 -22.09 6.53
CA HIS A 55 11.76 -23.23 5.62
C HIS A 55 12.56 -24.45 6.12
N ALA A 56 13.55 -24.25 6.98
CA ALA A 56 14.27 -25.35 7.63
C ALA A 56 13.42 -26.04 8.70
N VAL A 57 12.52 -25.31 9.35
CA VAL A 57 11.70 -25.81 10.48
C VAL A 57 10.30 -26.26 10.02
N PHE A 58 9.67 -25.53 9.13
CA PHE A 58 8.29 -25.78 8.69
C PHE A 58 8.26 -26.43 7.30
N ASP A 59 7.20 -27.16 7.00
CA ASP A 59 7.03 -27.98 5.79
C ASP A 59 6.12 -27.29 4.76
N SER A 60 6.60 -26.19 4.13
CA SER A 60 5.84 -25.54 3.06
C SER A 60 5.79 -26.46 1.81
N PRO A 61 4.64 -26.58 1.10
CA PRO A 61 3.39 -25.84 1.26
C PRO A 61 2.37 -26.50 2.21
N LYS A 62 2.68 -27.64 2.80
CA LYS A 62 1.79 -28.29 3.78
C LYS A 62 1.53 -27.33 4.94
N ASP A 63 2.58 -26.88 5.60
CA ASP A 63 2.51 -25.80 6.59
C ASP A 63 2.31 -24.47 5.85
N LYS A 64 1.43 -23.60 6.35
CA LYS A 64 1.01 -22.36 5.68
C LYS A 64 1.87 -21.20 6.19
N LEU A 65 2.74 -20.65 5.32
CA LEU A 65 3.56 -19.48 5.62
C LEU A 65 2.89 -18.25 5.01
N ILE A 66 2.30 -17.40 5.87
CA ILE A 66 1.50 -16.23 5.47
C ILE A 66 2.31 -14.97 5.78
N PHE A 67 2.69 -14.22 4.76
CA PHE A 67 3.46 -12.97 4.92
C PHE A 67 2.52 -11.77 4.90
N ASP A 68 2.54 -10.96 5.98
CA ASP A 68 1.79 -9.70 6.02
C ASP A 68 2.35 -8.75 4.94
N VAL A 69 1.48 -8.10 4.18
CA VAL A 69 1.82 -7.35 2.98
C VAL A 69 2.42 -8.26 1.89
N GLY A 70 3.48 -8.99 2.19
CA GLY A 70 4.17 -9.87 1.26
C GLY A 70 5.34 -9.24 0.51
N HIS A 71 5.66 -7.97 0.82
CA HIS A 71 6.80 -7.26 0.19
C HIS A 71 8.15 -7.87 0.59
N GLN A 72 8.22 -8.63 1.68
CA GLN A 72 9.42 -9.29 2.20
C GLN A 72 9.47 -10.79 1.81
N SER A 73 8.86 -11.16 0.69
CA SER A 73 8.72 -12.57 0.26
C SER A 73 9.72 -12.98 -0.83
N TYR A 74 10.69 -12.13 -1.19
CA TYR A 74 11.64 -12.46 -2.28
C TYR A 74 12.52 -13.66 -1.92
N VAL A 75 12.99 -13.74 -0.67
CA VAL A 75 13.77 -14.89 -0.19
C VAL A 75 12.92 -16.16 -0.26
N HIS A 76 11.65 -16.09 0.13
CA HIS A 76 10.70 -17.20 0.00
C HIS A 76 10.58 -17.65 -1.46
N LYS A 77 10.50 -16.71 -2.42
CA LYS A 77 10.45 -17.04 -3.86
C LYS A 77 11.73 -17.77 -4.31
N ILE A 78 12.90 -17.30 -3.87
CA ILE A 78 14.18 -17.94 -4.17
C ILE A 78 14.19 -19.39 -3.64
N LEU A 79 13.82 -19.58 -2.36
CA LEU A 79 13.85 -20.87 -1.69
C LEU A 79 12.82 -21.86 -2.25
N THR A 80 11.80 -21.36 -2.93
CA THR A 80 10.74 -22.19 -3.55
C THR A 80 10.89 -22.30 -5.07
N GLY A 81 12.13 -22.16 -5.58
CA GLY A 81 12.49 -22.52 -6.94
C GLY A 81 12.29 -21.46 -8.02
N ARG A 82 12.11 -20.19 -7.64
CA ARG A 82 11.82 -19.13 -8.61
C ARG A 82 13.01 -18.21 -8.93
N SER A 83 14.22 -18.54 -8.43
CA SER A 83 15.41 -17.69 -8.63
C SER A 83 15.71 -17.44 -10.12
N GLY A 84 15.48 -18.40 -10.98
CA GLY A 84 15.73 -18.28 -12.43
C GLY A 84 14.83 -17.31 -13.17
N ARG A 85 13.79 -16.76 -12.51
CA ARG A 85 12.87 -15.78 -13.09
C ARG A 85 13.00 -14.39 -12.49
N PHE A 86 14.02 -14.14 -11.65
CA PHE A 86 14.16 -12.87 -10.91
C PHE A 86 14.43 -11.67 -11.82
N ASP A 87 14.92 -11.90 -13.03
CA ASP A 87 15.07 -10.85 -14.05
C ASP A 87 13.70 -10.29 -14.53
N THR A 88 12.61 -11.03 -14.26
CA THR A 88 11.25 -10.61 -14.60
C THR A 88 10.50 -9.98 -13.42
N MET A 89 11.16 -9.78 -12.27
CA MET A 89 10.52 -9.26 -11.05
C MET A 89 9.82 -7.93 -11.32
N ARG A 90 8.51 -7.85 -11.02
CA ARG A 90 7.65 -6.67 -11.19
C ARG A 90 7.49 -6.21 -12.66
N GLN A 91 7.94 -7.05 -13.62
CA GLN A 91 7.77 -6.79 -15.05
C GLN A 91 6.45 -7.41 -15.53
N TRP A 92 5.95 -6.92 -16.65
CA TRP A 92 4.75 -7.46 -17.31
C TRP A 92 4.88 -8.98 -17.53
N GLU A 93 3.88 -9.71 -17.08
CA GLU A 93 3.84 -11.19 -17.12
C GLU A 93 4.99 -11.88 -16.36
N GLY A 94 5.72 -11.13 -15.56
CA GLY A 94 6.82 -11.64 -14.73
C GLY A 94 6.41 -11.92 -13.29
N LEU A 95 7.43 -12.11 -12.43
CA LEU A 95 7.20 -12.36 -11.00
C LEU A 95 6.60 -11.12 -10.32
N CYS A 96 5.60 -11.37 -9.49
CA CYS A 96 4.96 -10.34 -8.66
C CYS A 96 5.89 -9.91 -7.52
N GLY A 97 5.81 -8.65 -7.12
CA GLY A 97 6.56 -8.11 -5.97
C GLY A 97 6.02 -8.51 -4.59
N PHE A 98 4.99 -9.37 -4.56
CA PHE A 98 4.34 -9.91 -3.36
C PHE A 98 4.12 -11.40 -3.56
N GLN A 99 3.63 -12.11 -2.53
CA GLN A 99 3.21 -13.50 -2.74
C GLN A 99 2.12 -13.54 -3.82
N LYS A 100 2.14 -14.59 -4.66
CA LYS A 100 1.18 -14.75 -5.76
C LYS A 100 0.85 -16.24 -5.93
N MET A 101 -0.38 -16.61 -5.64
CA MET A 101 -0.82 -18.02 -5.63
C MET A 101 -0.70 -18.68 -7.00
N SER A 102 -0.84 -17.90 -8.07
CA SER A 102 -0.68 -18.42 -9.44
C SER A 102 0.79 -18.71 -9.80
N GLU A 103 1.76 -18.23 -9.01
CA GLU A 103 3.19 -18.50 -9.26
C GLU A 103 3.67 -19.80 -8.64
N SER A 104 3.12 -20.19 -7.49
CA SER A 104 3.65 -21.30 -6.69
C SER A 104 2.64 -21.80 -5.67
N GLU A 105 2.58 -23.12 -5.47
CA GLU A 105 1.79 -23.74 -4.40
C GLU A 105 2.27 -23.33 -2.99
N HIS A 106 3.50 -22.82 -2.89
CA HIS A 106 4.05 -22.33 -1.63
C HIS A 106 3.50 -20.95 -1.24
N ASP A 107 2.87 -20.21 -2.17
CA ASP A 107 2.25 -18.91 -1.92
C ASP A 107 0.79 -19.16 -1.57
N VAL A 108 0.49 -19.12 -0.29
CA VAL A 108 -0.83 -19.51 0.26
C VAL A 108 -1.73 -18.32 0.59
N TRP A 109 -1.24 -17.10 0.39
CA TRP A 109 -1.96 -15.86 0.68
C TRP A 109 -1.43 -14.74 -0.22
N GLU A 110 -2.34 -13.94 -0.76
CA GLU A 110 -1.96 -12.75 -1.54
C GLU A 110 -2.36 -11.50 -0.77
N ALA A 111 -1.46 -10.54 -0.70
CA ALA A 111 -1.71 -9.27 -0.04
C ALA A 111 -0.95 -8.15 -0.78
N GLY A 112 -0.83 -7.03 -0.15
CA GLY A 112 -0.19 -5.80 -0.60
C GLY A 112 -0.49 -4.71 0.41
N HIS A 113 -1.61 -4.89 1.14
CA HIS A 113 -2.04 -4.00 2.23
C HIS A 113 -1.69 -4.65 3.58
N ALA A 114 -1.22 -3.85 4.53
CA ALA A 114 -0.79 -4.31 5.84
C ALA A 114 -1.97 -4.76 6.73
N GLY A 115 -1.70 -5.66 7.66
CA GLY A 115 -2.59 -5.97 8.77
C GLY A 115 -3.62 -7.06 8.51
N THR A 116 -3.60 -7.71 7.34
CA THR A 116 -4.61 -8.75 7.02
C THR A 116 -4.17 -10.16 7.40
N SER A 117 -2.88 -10.37 7.62
CA SER A 117 -2.28 -11.70 7.74
C SER A 117 -2.76 -12.49 8.96
N LEU A 118 -2.94 -11.83 10.12
CA LEU A 118 -3.38 -12.53 11.34
C LEU A 118 -4.80 -13.09 11.20
N SER A 119 -5.70 -12.30 10.60
CA SER A 119 -7.06 -12.76 10.32
C SER A 119 -7.06 -13.95 9.36
N ALA A 120 -6.26 -13.86 8.29
CA ALA A 120 -6.12 -14.96 7.32
C ALA A 120 -5.54 -16.21 8.00
N ALA A 121 -4.52 -16.04 8.84
CA ALA A 121 -3.88 -17.15 9.56
C ALA A 121 -4.86 -17.84 10.52
N LEU A 122 -5.67 -17.06 11.23
CA LEU A 122 -6.70 -17.62 12.10
C LEU A 122 -7.72 -18.41 11.29
N GLY A 123 -8.13 -17.90 10.13
CA GLY A 123 -9.01 -18.62 9.20
C GLY A 123 -8.44 -19.98 8.79
N TYR A 124 -7.15 -20.00 8.41
CA TYR A 124 -6.44 -21.25 8.07
C TYR A 124 -6.38 -22.20 9.26
N ALA A 125 -6.08 -21.71 10.46
CA ALA A 125 -6.00 -22.53 11.67
C ALA A 125 -7.38 -23.13 12.03
N THR A 126 -8.43 -22.34 11.89
CA THR A 126 -9.81 -22.79 12.12
C THR A 126 -10.17 -23.91 11.13
N ALA A 127 -9.91 -23.70 9.83
CA ALA A 127 -10.21 -24.70 8.79
C ALA A 127 -9.42 -25.99 9.02
N ARG A 128 -8.13 -25.88 9.38
CA ARG A 128 -7.29 -27.05 9.74
C ARG A 128 -7.95 -27.87 10.85
N ASP A 129 -8.38 -27.19 11.92
CA ASP A 129 -8.98 -27.86 13.09
C ASP A 129 -10.33 -28.51 12.74
N LEU A 130 -11.15 -27.81 11.96
CA LEU A 130 -12.45 -28.34 11.49
C LEU A 130 -12.27 -29.58 10.59
N ASN A 131 -11.19 -29.62 9.81
CA ASN A 131 -10.86 -30.75 8.95
C ASN A 131 -10.09 -31.86 9.66
N ALA A 132 -9.79 -31.69 10.97
CA ALA A 132 -8.97 -32.61 11.77
C ALA A 132 -7.58 -32.83 11.14
N GLU A 133 -7.03 -31.78 10.51
CA GLU A 133 -5.68 -31.76 9.95
C GLU A 133 -4.67 -31.31 11.03
N ASN A 134 -3.36 -31.47 10.75
CA ASN A 134 -2.33 -31.24 11.76
C ASN A 134 -1.16 -30.36 11.28
N HIS A 135 -1.33 -29.66 10.16
CA HIS A 135 -0.28 -28.77 9.66
C HIS A 135 -0.15 -27.50 10.51
N GLN A 136 1.00 -26.86 10.42
CA GLN A 136 1.27 -25.60 11.10
C GLN A 136 0.73 -24.43 10.28
N VAL A 137 0.33 -23.36 10.98
CA VAL A 137 -0.01 -22.07 10.34
C VAL A 137 0.91 -21.03 10.98
N VAL A 138 1.69 -20.35 10.13
CA VAL A 138 2.72 -19.41 10.54
C VAL A 138 2.49 -18.08 9.84
N CYS A 139 2.28 -17.02 10.63
CA CYS A 139 2.07 -15.66 10.13
C CYS A 139 3.33 -14.84 10.37
N ILE A 140 3.88 -14.21 9.35
CA ILE A 140 5.05 -13.34 9.45
C ILE A 140 4.57 -11.89 9.29
N ILE A 141 4.66 -11.09 10.35
CA ILE A 141 4.15 -9.73 10.40
C ILE A 141 5.24 -8.75 10.86
N GLY A 142 5.35 -7.62 10.20
CA GLY A 142 6.28 -6.56 10.58
C GLY A 142 5.73 -5.67 11.69
N ASP A 143 6.64 -5.07 12.46
CA ASP A 143 6.29 -4.19 13.58
C ASP A 143 5.49 -2.95 13.12
N GLY A 144 5.70 -2.45 11.90
CA GLY A 144 4.89 -1.36 11.32
C GLY A 144 3.43 -1.74 11.16
N SER A 145 3.15 -2.97 10.74
CA SER A 145 1.79 -3.48 10.56
C SER A 145 1.03 -3.63 11.89
N MET A 146 1.75 -3.75 13.01
CA MET A 146 1.14 -3.86 14.33
C MET A 146 0.34 -2.62 14.75
N ASN A 147 0.49 -1.50 14.04
CA ASN A 147 -0.31 -0.29 14.29
C ASN A 147 -1.71 -0.38 13.67
N ASN A 148 -1.99 -1.36 12.84
CA ASN A 148 -3.26 -1.51 12.13
C ASN A 148 -4.35 -2.05 13.07
N GLY A 149 -5.55 -1.46 13.00
CA GLY A 149 -6.69 -1.85 13.85
C GLY A 149 -7.10 -3.31 13.67
N MET A 150 -7.11 -3.82 12.44
CA MET A 150 -7.44 -5.23 12.15
C MET A 150 -6.54 -6.21 12.91
N VAL A 151 -5.29 -5.83 13.15
CA VAL A 151 -4.35 -6.68 13.91
C VAL A 151 -4.89 -6.89 15.33
N TYR A 152 -5.39 -5.84 15.98
CA TYR A 152 -5.94 -5.94 17.33
C TYR A 152 -7.24 -6.75 17.36
N GLU A 153 -8.08 -6.59 16.33
CA GLU A 153 -9.29 -7.41 16.18
C GLU A 153 -8.93 -8.89 16.06
N ALA A 154 -7.92 -9.22 15.25
CA ALA A 154 -7.44 -10.59 15.09
C ALA A 154 -6.82 -11.14 16.38
N LEU A 155 -5.96 -10.36 17.04
CA LEU A 155 -5.30 -10.78 18.29
C LEU A 155 -6.35 -11.08 19.39
N ASN A 156 -7.41 -10.28 19.45
CA ASN A 156 -8.49 -10.50 20.41
C ASN A 156 -9.16 -11.88 20.19
N GLN A 157 -9.48 -12.23 18.95
CA GLN A 157 -10.10 -13.52 18.64
C GLN A 157 -9.11 -14.68 18.77
N ILE A 158 -7.86 -14.50 18.34
CA ILE A 158 -6.78 -15.51 18.48
C ILE A 158 -6.62 -15.89 19.96
N GLY A 159 -6.60 -14.87 20.84
CA GLY A 159 -6.47 -15.08 22.27
C GLY A 159 -7.67 -15.81 22.89
N ASP A 160 -8.87 -15.56 22.39
CA ASP A 160 -10.08 -16.21 22.87
C ASP A 160 -10.17 -17.66 22.40
N GLU A 161 -9.87 -17.92 21.13
CA GLU A 161 -10.04 -19.27 20.54
C GLU A 161 -8.92 -20.25 20.90
N GLN A 162 -7.75 -19.78 21.26
CA GLN A 162 -6.60 -20.60 21.71
C GLN A 162 -6.19 -21.69 20.70
N ARG A 163 -6.35 -21.46 19.40
CA ARG A 163 -5.90 -22.41 18.37
C ARG A 163 -4.38 -22.36 18.21
N ASN A 164 -3.79 -23.48 17.81
CA ASN A 164 -2.36 -23.54 17.49
C ASN A 164 -2.04 -22.64 16.29
N LEU A 165 -1.27 -21.59 16.53
CA LEU A 165 -0.93 -20.58 15.55
C LEU A 165 0.40 -19.93 15.94
N VAL A 166 1.35 -19.87 15.02
CA VAL A 166 2.66 -19.24 15.24
C VAL A 166 2.66 -17.86 14.57
N ILE A 167 2.92 -16.83 15.36
CA ILE A 167 3.04 -15.45 14.88
C ILE A 167 4.52 -15.05 14.99
N ILE A 168 5.14 -14.70 13.88
CA ILE A 168 6.53 -14.20 13.84
C ILE A 168 6.46 -12.69 13.73
N LEU A 169 6.79 -11.99 14.80
CA LEU A 169 6.88 -10.52 14.81
C LEU A 169 8.30 -10.15 14.37
N ASN A 170 8.42 -9.68 13.14
CA ASN A 170 9.67 -9.20 12.54
C ASN A 170 9.84 -7.73 12.92
N ASP A 171 10.70 -7.45 13.89
CA ASP A 171 10.89 -6.12 14.46
C ASP A 171 12.24 -5.55 14.00
N ASN A 172 12.19 -4.54 13.13
CA ASN A 172 13.39 -3.83 12.68
C ASN A 172 13.33 -2.34 13.03
N ALA A 173 12.35 -1.91 13.83
CA ALA A 173 12.12 -0.52 14.27
C ALA A 173 11.75 0.44 13.12
N MET A 174 11.49 -0.08 11.92
CA MET A 174 11.29 0.73 10.72
C MET A 174 10.12 0.19 9.89
N SER A 175 9.22 1.10 9.49
CA SER A 175 8.33 0.84 8.37
C SER A 175 8.93 1.52 7.11
N ILE A 176 8.18 2.28 6.35
CA ILE A 176 8.72 3.13 5.27
C ILE A 176 9.58 4.24 5.90
N SER A 177 9.16 4.74 7.06
CA SER A 177 9.90 5.67 7.93
C SER A 177 9.99 5.07 9.33
N GLN A 178 10.55 5.80 10.28
CA GLN A 178 10.60 5.37 11.68
C GLN A 178 9.18 5.14 12.21
N ASN A 179 8.94 4.00 12.83
CA ASN A 179 7.61 3.66 13.35
C ASN A 179 7.19 4.63 14.46
N VAL A 180 5.91 4.94 14.50
CA VAL A 180 5.33 5.89 15.45
C VAL A 180 4.40 5.17 16.44
N GLY A 181 4.12 5.82 17.55
CA GLY A 181 3.12 5.39 18.52
C GLY A 181 3.66 4.71 19.75
N ALA A 182 2.76 4.47 20.70
CA ALA A 182 3.08 3.90 22.02
C ALA A 182 3.53 2.45 21.93
N LEU A 183 2.96 1.67 21.01
CA LEU A 183 3.34 0.28 20.80
C LEU A 183 4.82 0.17 20.38
N THR A 184 5.25 1.05 19.46
CA THR A 184 6.66 1.12 19.05
C THR A 184 7.59 1.39 20.24
N LYS A 185 7.17 2.30 21.12
CA LYS A 185 7.92 2.61 22.36
C LYS A 185 7.95 1.39 23.30
N SER A 186 6.86 0.65 23.38
CA SER A 186 6.77 -0.58 24.19
C SER A 186 7.70 -1.67 23.65
N LEU A 187 7.69 -1.89 22.33
CA LEU A 187 8.59 -2.86 21.69
C LEU A 187 10.07 -2.44 21.86
N ALA A 188 10.36 -1.12 21.79
CA ALA A 188 11.71 -0.61 22.04
C ALA A 188 12.20 -0.94 23.47
N LYS A 189 11.32 -0.88 24.46
CA LYS A 189 11.65 -1.28 25.85
C LYS A 189 11.99 -2.77 25.92
N LEU A 190 11.24 -3.61 25.21
CA LEU A 190 11.51 -5.06 25.17
C LEU A 190 12.87 -5.34 24.52
N ARG A 191 13.25 -4.59 23.48
CA ARG A 191 14.58 -4.72 22.83
C ARG A 191 15.74 -4.38 23.76
N THR A 192 15.56 -3.40 24.64
CA THR A 192 16.61 -2.87 25.52
C THR A 192 16.58 -3.45 26.93
N SER A 193 15.62 -4.32 27.23
CA SER A 193 15.46 -4.87 28.57
C SER A 193 16.67 -5.72 28.98
N ASN A 194 17.00 -5.69 30.24
CA ASN A 194 18.10 -6.48 30.82
C ASN A 194 17.91 -7.99 30.58
N SER A 195 16.67 -8.44 30.38
CA SER A 195 16.36 -9.83 30.02
C SER A 195 17.09 -10.27 28.74
N TYR A 196 17.21 -9.37 27.74
CA TYR A 196 17.93 -9.66 26.49
C TYR A 196 19.42 -9.91 26.78
N ASN A 197 20.02 -9.09 27.62
CA ASN A 197 21.44 -9.21 28.00
C ASN A 197 21.68 -10.45 28.90
N HIS A 198 20.74 -10.80 29.76
CA HIS A 198 20.82 -12.00 30.60
C HIS A 198 20.70 -13.28 29.77
N ILE A 199 19.78 -13.34 28.83
CA ILE A 199 19.64 -14.49 27.92
C ILE A 199 20.93 -14.71 27.11
N LYS A 200 21.54 -13.61 26.63
CA LYS A 200 22.82 -13.66 25.89
C LYS A 200 23.97 -14.16 26.78
N HIS A 201 23.96 -13.81 28.07
CA HIS A 201 24.97 -14.23 29.03
C HIS A 201 24.76 -15.69 29.46
N ASP A 202 23.51 -16.07 29.76
CA ASP A 202 23.15 -17.40 30.24
C ASP A 202 23.32 -18.46 29.15
N VAL A 203 22.97 -18.14 27.89
CA VAL A 203 23.21 -19.01 26.74
C VAL A 203 24.73 -19.20 26.51
N LYS A 204 25.54 -18.14 26.73
CA LYS A 204 26.99 -18.22 26.61
C LYS A 204 27.61 -19.07 27.72
N GLU A 205 27.04 -19.04 28.92
CA GLU A 205 27.50 -19.87 30.05
C GLU A 205 27.09 -21.34 29.90
N ILE A 206 25.84 -21.60 29.45
CA ILE A 206 25.33 -22.96 29.21
C ILE A 206 26.14 -23.62 28.07
N LEU A 207 26.55 -22.85 27.07
CA LEU A 207 27.38 -23.37 25.97
C LEU A 207 28.84 -23.61 26.40
N LYS A 208 29.30 -22.92 27.46
CA LYS A 208 30.65 -23.13 28.04
C LYS A 208 30.73 -24.29 29.02
N SER A 209 29.58 -24.71 29.57
CA SER A 209 29.52 -25.75 30.62
C SER A 209 29.38 -27.18 30.10
N ASN A 210 29.56 -27.41 28.79
CA ASN A 210 29.52 -28.75 28.22
C ASN A 210 30.83 -29.52 28.47
N SER A 211 31.08 -29.81 29.73
CA SER A 211 32.03 -30.88 30.08
C SER A 211 31.41 -31.71 31.22
N VAL A 212 31.06 -32.93 30.85
CA VAL A 212 30.84 -34.10 31.73
C VAL A 212 29.53 -34.15 32.58
N GLY A 213 28.66 -35.01 32.13
CA GLY A 213 27.91 -35.98 32.96
C GLY A 213 26.95 -35.47 34.07
N THR A 214 25.73 -35.92 33.89
CA THR A 214 24.64 -36.04 34.89
C THR A 214 23.77 -34.82 35.16
N SER A 215 22.57 -35.04 34.81
CA SER A 215 21.28 -34.38 35.13
C SER A 215 20.71 -33.51 34.00
N VAL A 216 20.30 -34.20 32.95
CA VAL A 216 19.53 -33.62 31.84
C VAL A 216 18.15 -33.08 32.34
N LEU A 217 17.63 -33.64 33.41
CA LEU A 217 16.31 -33.27 33.96
C LEU A 217 16.31 -31.99 34.78
N GLY A 218 17.36 -31.73 35.55
CA GLY A 218 17.50 -30.49 36.35
C GLY A 218 17.80 -29.25 35.52
N GLY A 219 18.55 -29.44 34.42
CA GLY A 219 18.85 -28.35 33.47
C GLY A 219 17.65 -27.88 32.68
N LEU A 220 16.81 -28.82 32.27
CA LEU A 220 15.56 -28.51 31.52
C LEU A 220 14.56 -27.77 32.40
N GLN A 221 14.48 -28.13 33.71
CA GLN A 221 13.59 -27.45 34.65
C GLN A 221 14.07 -26.02 34.92
N LYS A 222 15.38 -25.83 35.13
CA LYS A 222 15.98 -24.49 35.33
C LYS A 222 15.88 -23.61 34.10
N VAL A 223 16.05 -24.19 32.91
CA VAL A 223 15.85 -23.48 31.64
C VAL A 223 14.39 -23.09 31.48
N LYS A 224 13.47 -23.99 31.88
CA LYS A 224 12.02 -23.74 31.86
C LYS A 224 11.62 -22.66 32.88
N ASP A 225 12.26 -22.64 34.04
CA ASP A 225 11.98 -21.66 35.09
C ASP A 225 12.67 -20.30 34.79
N THR A 226 13.83 -20.32 34.14
CA THR A 226 14.51 -19.10 33.69
C THR A 226 13.81 -18.49 32.48
N LEU A 227 13.30 -19.33 31.57
CA LEU A 227 12.44 -18.88 30.47
C LEU A 227 11.11 -18.34 31.02
N LYS A 228 10.53 -18.97 32.07
CA LYS A 228 9.34 -18.46 32.74
C LYS A 228 9.59 -17.12 33.46
N LYS A 229 10.79 -16.91 34.01
CA LYS A 229 11.14 -15.68 34.73
C LYS A 229 11.56 -14.55 33.79
N SER A 230 11.97 -14.87 32.55
CA SER A 230 12.25 -13.88 31.53
C SER A 230 11.01 -13.58 30.68
N ILE A 231 9.89 -14.26 30.95
CA ILE A 231 8.59 -13.87 30.46
C ILE A 231 8.26 -12.58 31.19
N VAL A 232 8.52 -11.52 30.53
CA VAL A 232 8.33 -10.16 31.02
C VAL A 232 6.90 -10.00 31.51
N ASP A 233 6.75 -9.67 32.74
CA ASP A 233 5.52 -9.09 33.28
C ASP A 233 4.97 -8.06 32.28
N SER A 234 3.78 -8.33 31.77
CA SER A 234 2.96 -7.39 30.99
C SER A 234 3.36 -7.15 29.54
N SER A 235 3.62 -8.18 28.76
CA SER A 235 3.41 -7.98 27.32
C SER A 235 1.89 -7.98 27.08
N ILE A 236 1.42 -7.08 26.27
CA ILE A 236 0.02 -7.01 25.82
C ILE A 236 -0.43 -8.39 25.26
N PHE A 237 0.48 -9.15 24.70
CA PHE A 237 0.22 -10.47 24.13
C PHE A 237 -0.15 -11.49 25.22
N GLY A 238 0.59 -11.51 26.33
CA GLY A 238 0.28 -12.38 27.48
C GLY A 238 -1.06 -12.07 28.09
N GLU A 239 -1.41 -10.80 28.19
CA GLU A 239 -2.74 -10.36 28.67
C GLU A 239 -3.87 -10.88 27.78
N LEU A 240 -3.59 -11.01 26.46
CA LEU A 240 -4.55 -11.56 25.50
C LEU A 240 -4.50 -13.09 25.41
N GLY A 241 -3.68 -13.76 26.25
CA GLY A 241 -3.58 -15.22 26.23
C GLY A 241 -2.70 -15.78 25.12
N ILE A 242 -1.81 -14.96 24.56
CA ILE A 242 -0.88 -15.37 23.51
C ILE A 242 0.51 -15.50 24.14
N GLU A 243 1.11 -16.68 24.07
CA GLU A 243 2.45 -16.93 24.61
C GLU A 243 3.47 -16.07 23.88
N TYR A 244 4.34 -15.39 24.62
CA TYR A 244 5.38 -14.54 24.05
C TYR A 244 6.75 -15.21 24.22
N LEU A 245 7.49 -15.37 23.11
CA LEU A 245 8.85 -15.93 23.09
C LEU A 245 9.80 -14.90 22.47
N GLY A 246 10.94 -14.69 23.09
CA GLY A 246 11.97 -13.79 22.58
C GLY A 246 12.26 -12.62 23.51
N PRO A 247 12.87 -11.55 22.98
CA PRO A 247 13.31 -11.39 21.61
C PRO A 247 14.58 -12.20 21.28
N VAL A 248 14.72 -12.59 19.99
CA VAL A 248 15.89 -13.31 19.51
C VAL A 248 16.52 -12.55 18.33
N ASP A 249 17.82 -12.79 18.10
CA ASP A 249 18.54 -12.24 16.97
C ASP A 249 18.08 -12.93 15.68
N GLY A 250 17.44 -12.18 14.77
CA GLY A 250 16.93 -12.66 13.49
C GLY A 250 18.01 -12.97 12.46
N HIS A 251 19.30 -12.79 12.83
CA HIS A 251 20.43 -13.11 11.97
C HIS A 251 21.30 -14.22 12.54
N ASP A 252 20.83 -14.92 13.60
CA ASP A 252 21.51 -16.03 14.24
C ASP A 252 20.71 -17.32 14.04
N PHE A 253 21.17 -18.20 13.15
CA PHE A 253 20.48 -19.44 12.83
C PHE A 253 20.25 -20.36 14.03
N LYS A 254 21.21 -20.41 14.98
CA LYS A 254 21.06 -21.28 16.16
C LYS A 254 19.88 -20.83 17.03
N GLN A 255 19.80 -19.52 17.26
CA GLN A 255 18.68 -18.93 18.02
C GLN A 255 17.36 -19.13 17.27
N LEU A 256 17.34 -18.80 15.96
CA LEU A 256 16.13 -18.91 15.14
C LEU A 256 15.58 -20.33 15.11
N ILE A 257 16.42 -21.32 14.78
CA ILE A 257 15.98 -22.73 14.66
C ILE A 257 15.46 -23.22 16.01
N ARG A 258 16.15 -22.87 17.10
CA ARG A 258 15.75 -23.26 18.45
C ARG A 258 14.37 -22.70 18.80
N ILE A 259 14.18 -21.38 18.65
CA ILE A 259 12.93 -20.73 19.06
C ILE A 259 11.75 -21.16 18.16
N LEU A 260 11.99 -21.33 16.85
CA LEU A 260 10.98 -21.78 15.90
C LEU A 260 10.53 -23.22 16.21
N ASN A 261 11.46 -24.11 16.59
CA ASN A 261 11.11 -25.48 17.02
C ASN A 261 10.32 -25.47 18.34
N THR A 262 10.63 -24.55 19.25
CA THR A 262 9.86 -24.37 20.48
C THR A 262 8.43 -23.92 20.16
N ALA A 263 8.30 -22.91 19.28
CA ALA A 263 7.00 -22.38 18.85
C ALA A 263 6.17 -23.46 18.12
N LYS A 264 6.81 -24.26 17.25
CA LYS A 264 6.16 -25.32 16.49
C LYS A 264 5.50 -26.37 17.41
N LYS A 265 6.07 -26.61 18.58
CA LYS A 265 5.59 -27.61 19.56
C LYS A 265 4.63 -27.01 20.60
N HIS A 266 4.45 -25.70 20.61
CA HIS A 266 3.58 -25.02 21.57
C HIS A 266 2.11 -25.34 21.28
N GLU A 267 1.33 -25.58 22.33
CA GLU A 267 -0.12 -25.72 22.23
C GLU A 267 -0.76 -24.35 22.49
N GLY A 268 -1.59 -23.89 21.57
CA GLY A 268 -2.18 -22.57 21.59
C GLY A 268 -1.40 -21.55 20.76
N PRO A 269 -1.83 -20.29 20.75
CA PRO A 269 -1.18 -19.25 19.95
C PRO A 269 0.13 -18.79 20.61
N VAL A 270 1.16 -18.62 19.79
CA VAL A 270 2.49 -18.20 20.26
C VAL A 270 3.04 -17.11 19.33
N LEU A 271 3.57 -16.05 19.94
CA LEU A 271 4.24 -14.96 19.23
C LEU A 271 5.75 -15.06 19.47
N VAL A 272 6.51 -15.16 18.39
CA VAL A 272 7.98 -15.16 18.40
C VAL A 272 8.46 -13.78 17.99
N HIS A 273 9.11 -13.06 18.90
CA HIS A 273 9.65 -11.71 18.64
C HIS A 273 11.07 -11.84 18.09
N VAL A 274 11.28 -11.42 16.84
CA VAL A 274 12.54 -11.57 16.12
C VAL A 274 13.07 -10.18 15.77
N LEU A 275 14.31 -9.88 16.19
CA LEU A 275 14.97 -8.61 15.91
C LEU A 275 15.80 -8.72 14.63
N THR A 276 15.52 -7.87 13.66
CA THR A 276 16.24 -7.85 12.36
C THR A 276 16.81 -6.46 12.07
N VAL A 277 17.69 -6.39 11.07
CA VAL A 277 18.27 -5.14 10.58
C VAL A 277 17.83 -4.95 9.13
N LYS A 278 16.97 -3.98 8.90
CA LYS A 278 16.49 -3.64 7.55
C LYS A 278 17.67 -3.23 6.68
N GLY A 279 17.79 -3.80 5.48
CA GLY A 279 18.90 -3.51 4.57
C GLY A 279 20.23 -4.12 4.95
N LYS A 280 20.24 -5.14 5.82
CA LYS A 280 21.48 -5.77 6.33
C LYS A 280 22.44 -6.16 5.19
N GLY A 281 23.66 -5.66 5.26
CA GLY A 281 24.74 -5.96 4.32
C GLY A 281 24.78 -5.02 3.11
N TYR A 282 23.95 -3.98 3.05
CA TYR A 282 23.95 -3.03 1.94
C TYR A 282 23.77 -1.59 2.42
N PRO A 283 24.86 -0.80 2.57
CA PRO A 283 24.77 0.55 3.13
C PRO A 283 24.13 1.62 2.24
N HIS A 284 23.87 1.34 0.96
CA HIS A 284 23.49 2.37 -0.02
C HIS A 284 22.03 2.30 -0.48
N SER A 285 21.12 1.75 0.30
CA SER A 285 19.74 1.46 -0.15
C SER A 285 18.78 2.66 -0.19
N GLU A 286 19.25 3.93 -0.15
CA GLU A 286 18.34 5.06 0.11
C GLU A 286 18.45 6.30 -0.79
N ASN A 287 18.92 6.22 -2.03
CA ASN A 287 18.90 7.43 -2.86
C ASN A 287 18.45 7.11 -4.28
N ASP A 288 17.16 7.19 -4.51
CA ASP A 288 16.63 7.25 -5.88
C ASP A 288 16.71 8.71 -6.36
N LEU A 289 17.83 9.05 -6.98
CA LEU A 289 18.06 10.36 -7.60
C LEU A 289 17.67 10.31 -9.09
N ASN A 290 16.42 9.98 -9.35
CA ASN A 290 15.86 10.18 -10.70
C ASN A 290 15.50 11.65 -10.82
N GLY A 291 16.42 12.44 -11.43
CA GLY A 291 16.18 13.86 -11.64
C GLY A 291 14.98 14.13 -12.53
N UNK A 292 14.05 14.79 -12.13
CA UNK A 292 13.03 15.09 -12.83
C UNK A 292 13.49 15.96 -13.90
N PRO A 293 12.86 15.96 -14.87
CA PRO A 293 13.16 16.96 -15.91
C PRO A 293 13.02 18.37 -15.37
N ALA A 294 13.82 19.26 -15.87
CA ALA A 294 13.82 20.64 -15.39
C ALA A 294 12.39 21.23 -15.40
N GLY A 295 11.99 21.83 -14.29
CA GLY A 295 10.66 22.41 -14.12
C GLY A 295 9.55 21.42 -13.81
N HIS A 296 9.86 20.12 -13.65
CA HIS A 296 8.85 19.10 -13.31
C HIS A 296 9.02 18.66 -11.86
N LEU A 297 7.90 18.44 -11.18
CA LEU A 297 7.85 17.89 -9.82
C LEU A 297 6.93 16.67 -9.78
N PRO A 298 7.21 15.70 -8.90
CA PRO A 298 6.21 14.66 -8.61
C PRO A 298 4.88 15.29 -8.20
N TRP A 299 3.76 14.70 -8.61
CA TRP A 299 2.42 15.20 -8.23
C TRP A 299 2.27 15.38 -6.72
N SER A 300 2.79 14.42 -5.94
CA SER A 300 2.76 14.53 -4.47
C SER A 300 3.49 15.79 -3.99
N GLN A 301 4.58 16.16 -4.66
CA GLN A 301 5.36 17.36 -4.30
C GLN A 301 4.64 18.64 -4.73
N VAL A 302 3.97 18.64 -5.89
CA VAL A 302 3.11 19.79 -6.31
C VAL A 302 2.10 20.09 -5.19
N VAL A 303 1.45 19.03 -4.68
CA VAL A 303 0.45 19.15 -3.62
C VAL A 303 1.10 19.62 -2.31
N SER A 304 2.21 19.01 -1.89
CA SER A 304 2.85 19.37 -0.62
C SER A 304 3.43 20.79 -0.62
N GLU A 305 4.03 21.24 -1.71
CA GLU A 305 4.53 22.64 -1.82
C GLU A 305 3.38 23.64 -1.76
N THR A 306 2.26 23.32 -2.41
CA THR A 306 1.05 24.16 -2.36
C THR A 306 0.49 24.18 -0.93
N LEU A 307 0.40 23.03 -0.28
CA LEU A 307 -0.06 22.92 1.11
C LEU A 307 0.81 23.78 2.04
N ILE A 308 2.14 23.74 1.87
CA ILE A 308 3.07 24.58 2.65
C ILE A 308 2.73 26.07 2.49
N ARG A 309 2.55 26.51 1.25
CA ARG A 309 2.24 27.93 0.97
C ARG A 309 0.92 28.37 1.57
N LEU A 310 -0.10 27.52 1.49
CA LEU A 310 -1.42 27.81 2.09
C LEU A 310 -1.33 27.82 3.61
N SER A 311 -0.58 26.89 4.20
CA SER A 311 -0.42 26.78 5.66
C SER A 311 0.39 27.93 6.27
N LYS A 312 1.22 28.60 5.49
CA LYS A 312 1.91 29.83 5.93
C LYS A 312 0.92 30.99 6.11
N LYS A 313 -0.20 30.96 5.37
CA LYS A 313 -1.22 32.03 5.40
C LYS A 313 -2.41 31.69 6.32
N ASP A 314 -2.63 30.39 6.60
CA ASP A 314 -3.76 29.93 7.41
C ASP A 314 -3.26 28.90 8.44
N GLU A 315 -3.21 29.33 9.69
CA GLU A 315 -2.72 28.54 10.82
C GLU A 315 -3.67 27.38 11.19
N LYS A 316 -4.89 27.37 10.67
CA LYS A 316 -5.87 26.31 10.90
C LYS A 316 -5.59 25.07 10.04
N ILE A 317 -4.82 25.21 8.96
CA ILE A 317 -4.48 24.08 8.08
C ILE A 317 -3.44 23.19 8.79
N LEU A 318 -3.72 21.87 8.78
CA LEU A 318 -2.78 20.88 9.32
C LEU A 318 -2.79 19.62 8.45
N ALA A 319 -1.73 18.82 8.54
CA ALA A 319 -1.54 17.63 7.70
C ALA A 319 -1.55 16.36 8.53
N ILE A 320 -2.27 15.36 8.04
CA ILE A 320 -2.37 14.01 8.63
C ILE A 320 -1.99 13.01 7.55
N THR A 321 -1.21 11.99 7.90
CA THR A 321 -0.92 10.88 6.99
C THR A 321 -0.85 9.56 7.75
N PRO A 322 -1.42 8.47 7.21
CA PRO A 322 -1.22 7.13 7.78
C PRO A 322 0.05 6.49 7.18
N ALA A 323 1.21 6.75 7.81
CA ALA A 323 2.52 6.15 7.50
C ALA A 323 3.07 6.48 6.10
N MET A 324 2.56 7.53 5.45
CA MET A 324 2.97 7.86 4.08
C MET A 324 3.69 9.21 3.96
N MET A 325 4.38 9.66 5.01
CA MET A 325 5.06 10.97 5.03
C MET A 325 6.00 11.14 3.82
N GLN A 326 6.87 10.16 3.58
CA GLN A 326 7.84 10.21 2.48
C GLN A 326 7.16 10.04 1.11
N GLY A 327 6.25 9.07 1.01
CA GLY A 327 5.53 8.80 -0.24
C GLY A 327 4.70 9.99 -0.72
N SER A 328 4.13 10.74 0.21
CA SER A 328 3.32 11.95 -0.06
C SER A 328 4.15 13.23 -0.08
N LYS A 329 5.48 13.14 0.04
CA LYS A 329 6.41 14.29 0.01
C LYS A 329 6.09 15.32 1.09
N LEU A 330 5.72 14.86 2.30
CA LEU A 330 5.33 15.74 3.41
C LEU A 330 6.49 16.02 4.38
N GLU A 331 7.70 15.50 4.15
CA GLU A 331 8.86 15.70 5.06
C GLU A 331 9.10 17.19 5.32
N LYS A 332 9.08 18.00 4.26
CA LYS A 332 9.30 19.45 4.37
C LYS A 332 8.17 20.12 5.16
N TYR A 333 6.92 19.70 4.95
CA TYR A 333 5.77 20.19 5.71
C TYR A 333 5.93 19.87 7.20
N PHE A 334 6.28 18.62 7.53
CA PHE A 334 6.47 18.16 8.91
C PHE A 334 7.60 18.92 9.60
N ALA A 335 8.68 19.23 8.88
CA ALA A 335 9.81 20.01 9.40
C ALA A 335 9.41 21.45 9.67
N LEU A 336 8.61 22.07 8.80
CA LEU A 336 8.19 23.48 8.92
C LEU A 336 7.09 23.67 9.96
N PHE A 337 6.19 22.70 10.08
CA PHE A 337 5.00 22.81 10.94
C PHE A 337 4.86 21.60 11.87
N PRO A 338 5.85 21.37 12.78
CA PRO A 338 5.86 20.13 13.58
C PRO A 338 4.67 19.98 14.52
N THR A 339 4.06 21.09 14.95
CA THR A 339 2.86 21.06 15.83
C THR A 339 1.56 20.91 15.04
N ARG A 340 1.63 20.93 13.70
CA ARG A 340 0.47 20.82 12.80
C ARG A 340 0.62 19.64 11.83
N SER A 341 1.45 18.66 12.21
CA SER A 341 1.80 17.50 11.36
C SER A 341 1.64 16.23 12.18
N PHE A 342 0.87 15.27 11.66
CA PHE A 342 0.52 14.06 12.40
C PHE A 342 0.66 12.82 11.51
N ASP A 343 1.59 11.93 11.89
CA ASP A 343 1.68 10.60 11.29
C ASP A 343 0.99 9.61 12.25
N CYS A 344 -0.07 8.98 11.77
CA CYS A 344 -0.89 8.06 12.57
C CYS A 344 -0.39 6.61 12.54
N GLY A 345 0.69 6.32 11.80
CA GLY A 345 1.08 4.95 11.50
C GLY A 345 0.14 4.34 10.47
N ILE A 346 0.24 3.02 10.24
CA ILE A 346 -0.63 2.33 9.27
C ILE A 346 -2.01 2.15 9.93
N ALA A 347 -2.80 3.21 9.95
CA ALA A 347 -4.08 3.29 10.67
C ALA A 347 -5.03 4.26 9.95
N GLU A 348 -5.46 3.87 8.75
CA GLU A 348 -6.26 4.71 7.87
C GLU A 348 -7.62 5.07 8.49
N GLU A 349 -8.27 4.10 9.14
CA GLU A 349 -9.56 4.29 9.81
C GLU A 349 -9.44 5.36 10.90
N HIS A 350 -8.41 5.23 11.75
CA HIS A 350 -8.14 6.18 12.81
C HIS A 350 -7.84 7.57 12.24
N ALA A 351 -7.01 7.66 11.19
CA ALA A 351 -6.61 8.93 10.58
C ALA A 351 -7.83 9.72 10.08
N ALA A 352 -8.80 9.04 9.47
CA ALA A 352 -10.01 9.69 8.96
C ALA A 352 -10.89 10.24 10.10
N THR A 353 -11.14 9.45 11.15
CA THR A 353 -11.95 9.91 12.29
C THR A 353 -11.20 10.98 13.11
N TYR A 354 -9.88 10.87 13.23
CA TYR A 354 -9.03 11.88 13.84
C TYR A 354 -9.17 13.24 13.11
N ALA A 355 -9.14 13.19 11.77
CA ALA A 355 -9.36 14.39 10.94
C ALA A 355 -10.75 14.99 11.21
N ALA A 356 -11.78 14.15 11.36
CA ALA A 356 -13.14 14.62 11.68
C ALA A 356 -13.17 15.38 13.02
N GLY A 357 -12.51 14.82 14.04
CA GLY A 357 -12.43 15.48 15.35
C GLY A 357 -11.74 16.85 15.28
N LEU A 358 -10.65 16.94 14.52
CA LEU A 358 -9.95 18.20 14.33
C LEU A 358 -10.79 19.22 13.57
N ALA A 359 -11.55 18.77 12.56
CA ALA A 359 -12.45 19.66 11.81
C ALA A 359 -13.58 20.20 12.71
N LEU A 360 -14.15 19.35 13.56
CA LEU A 360 -15.17 19.77 14.54
C LEU A 360 -14.62 20.81 15.53
N ALA A 361 -13.33 20.72 15.83
CA ALA A 361 -12.65 21.66 16.72
C ALA A 361 -12.21 22.97 16.03
N GLY A 362 -12.55 23.13 14.74
CA GLY A 362 -12.31 24.37 13.99
C GLY A 362 -11.02 24.40 13.19
N TYR A 363 -10.34 23.26 13.03
CA TYR A 363 -9.16 23.15 12.17
C TYR A 363 -9.56 22.76 10.75
N LYS A 364 -8.61 22.86 9.83
CA LYS A 364 -8.78 22.52 8.42
C LYS A 364 -7.81 21.37 8.07
N PRO A 365 -8.17 20.12 8.37
CA PRO A 365 -7.25 19.01 8.14
C PRO A 365 -7.14 18.64 6.66
N PHE A 366 -5.89 18.42 6.24
CA PHE A 366 -5.54 17.77 4.98
C PHE A 366 -5.12 16.34 5.30
N LEU A 367 -5.94 15.37 4.90
CA LEU A 367 -5.64 13.94 5.05
C LEU A 367 -5.01 13.43 3.75
N SER A 368 -3.70 13.18 3.80
CA SER A 368 -2.95 12.65 2.65
C SER A 368 -2.97 11.13 2.70
N ILE A 369 -3.64 10.51 1.73
CA ILE A 369 -3.86 9.07 1.72
C ILE A 369 -3.81 8.56 0.27
N TYR A 370 -3.19 7.39 0.04
CA TYR A 370 -3.20 6.78 -1.28
C TYR A 370 -4.61 6.26 -1.62
N SER A 371 -4.99 6.39 -2.88
CA SER A 371 -6.30 5.94 -3.37
C SER A 371 -6.63 4.51 -2.93
N THR A 372 -5.69 3.57 -3.10
CA THR A 372 -5.91 2.18 -2.71
C THR A 372 -6.09 2.01 -1.20
N PHE A 373 -5.33 2.75 -0.37
CA PHE A 373 -5.42 2.65 1.10
C PHE A 373 -6.66 3.35 1.66
N LEU A 374 -7.17 4.35 0.94
CA LEU A 374 -8.41 5.05 1.31
C LEU A 374 -9.60 4.09 1.46
N GLN A 375 -9.60 3.00 0.70
CA GLN A 375 -10.65 1.97 0.79
C GLN A 375 -10.85 1.48 2.23
N ARG A 376 -9.77 1.42 3.02
CA ARG A 376 -9.81 0.95 4.41
C ARG A 376 -10.54 1.91 5.34
N SER A 377 -10.64 3.20 4.96
CA SER A 377 -11.32 4.24 5.74
C SER A 377 -12.65 4.68 5.15
N TYR A 378 -13.23 3.90 4.25
CA TYR A 378 -14.48 4.24 3.56
C TYR A 378 -15.61 4.55 4.56
N ASP A 379 -15.80 3.68 5.58
CA ASP A 379 -16.84 3.88 6.59
C ASP A 379 -16.62 5.19 7.35
N GLN A 380 -15.37 5.46 7.75
CA GLN A 380 -15.06 6.66 8.54
C GLN A 380 -15.21 7.94 7.70
N ILE A 381 -14.87 7.90 6.42
CA ILE A 381 -15.09 9.04 5.51
C ILE A 381 -16.60 9.30 5.36
N ASN A 382 -17.37 8.24 5.16
CA ASN A 382 -18.84 8.33 5.02
C ASN A 382 -19.48 8.78 6.34
N HIS A 383 -19.27 8.00 7.41
CA HIS A 383 -19.97 8.15 8.69
C HIS A 383 -19.48 9.33 9.51
N ASP A 384 -18.14 9.51 9.61
CA ASP A 384 -17.57 10.48 10.55
C ASP A 384 -17.23 11.83 9.91
N ILE A 385 -17.01 11.87 8.59
CA ILE A 385 -16.67 13.11 7.89
C ILE A 385 -17.86 13.62 7.08
N ALA A 386 -18.33 12.84 6.09
CA ALA A 386 -19.29 13.35 5.12
C ALA A 386 -20.71 13.47 5.68
N ARG A 387 -21.15 12.53 6.52
CA ARG A 387 -22.46 12.57 7.15
C ARG A 387 -22.64 13.83 8.01
N MET A 388 -21.56 14.29 8.66
CA MET A 388 -21.56 15.52 9.45
C MET A 388 -21.15 16.75 8.63
N ASP A 389 -20.88 16.56 7.34
CA ASP A 389 -20.54 17.63 6.39
C ASP A 389 -19.33 18.46 6.84
N LEU A 390 -18.26 17.78 7.21
CA LEU A 390 -17.07 18.42 7.80
C LEU A 390 -16.04 18.82 6.72
N PRO A 391 -15.38 20.00 6.89
CA PRO A 391 -14.43 20.50 5.88
C PRO A 391 -13.06 19.80 5.98
N VAL A 392 -13.03 18.51 5.70
CA VAL A 392 -11.79 17.73 5.60
C VAL A 392 -11.39 17.69 4.13
N VAL A 393 -10.14 18.04 3.83
CA VAL A 393 -9.59 17.93 2.49
C VAL A 393 -8.86 16.58 2.38
N LEU A 394 -9.32 15.74 1.46
CA LEU A 394 -8.70 14.43 1.17
C LEU A 394 -7.73 14.60 0.00
N GLY A 395 -6.43 14.48 0.27
CA GLY A 395 -5.40 14.41 -0.76
C GLY A 395 -5.25 12.96 -1.21
N ILE A 396 -5.92 12.60 -2.29
CA ILE A 396 -6.02 11.20 -2.76
C ILE A 396 -4.89 10.95 -3.76
N ASP A 397 -3.76 10.50 -3.22
CA ASP A 397 -2.52 10.27 -3.96
C ASP A 397 -2.57 8.93 -4.71
N ARG A 398 -1.76 8.78 -5.74
CA ARG A 398 -1.64 7.52 -6.51
C ARG A 398 -2.98 7.09 -7.15
N SER A 399 -3.76 8.05 -7.65
CA SER A 399 -5.00 7.76 -8.39
C SER A 399 -4.67 7.22 -9.78
N GLY A 400 -5.46 6.24 -10.24
CA GLY A 400 -5.24 5.58 -11.53
C GLY A 400 -4.29 4.39 -11.41
N LEU A 401 -3.80 3.90 -12.53
CA LEU A 401 -2.83 2.80 -12.58
C LEU A 401 -1.47 3.28 -12.07
N VAL A 402 -0.86 2.54 -11.16
CA VAL A 402 0.42 2.93 -10.53
C VAL A 402 1.60 2.09 -10.98
N GLY A 403 1.36 0.94 -11.62
CA GLY A 403 2.41 0.18 -12.31
C GLY A 403 2.85 -1.10 -11.62
N GLU A 404 4.09 -1.12 -11.18
CA GLU A 404 4.84 -2.33 -10.85
C GLU A 404 4.35 -3.05 -9.58
N ASP A 405 3.61 -2.37 -8.72
CA ASP A 405 3.04 -2.98 -7.51
C ASP A 405 1.68 -3.65 -7.75
N GLY A 406 1.10 -3.45 -8.93
CA GLY A 406 0.00 -4.27 -9.43
C GLY A 406 -1.36 -4.05 -8.79
N ALA A 407 -2.16 -5.10 -8.85
CA ALA A 407 -3.61 -5.09 -8.53
C ALA A 407 -3.93 -4.54 -7.14
N THR A 408 -3.07 -4.74 -6.17
CA THR A 408 -3.29 -4.29 -4.80
C THR A 408 -3.03 -2.79 -4.61
N HIS A 409 -2.35 -2.14 -5.56
CA HIS A 409 -1.92 -0.75 -5.41
C HIS A 409 -2.54 0.21 -6.42
N HIS A 410 -3.20 -0.28 -7.48
CA HIS A 410 -3.87 0.60 -8.44
C HIS A 410 -4.98 1.40 -7.77
N GLY A 411 -4.99 2.71 -7.97
CA GLY A 411 -5.98 3.62 -7.38
C GLY A 411 -7.14 3.88 -8.33
N VAL A 412 -7.88 2.83 -8.67
CA VAL A 412 -8.90 2.89 -9.73
C VAL A 412 -10.33 2.72 -9.23
N PHE A 413 -10.51 2.50 -7.92
CA PHE A 413 -11.83 2.24 -7.33
C PHE A 413 -12.41 3.43 -6.58
N ASP A 414 -11.59 4.43 -6.23
CA ASP A 414 -12.01 5.50 -5.32
C ASP A 414 -13.16 6.35 -5.87
N VAL A 415 -13.19 6.62 -7.18
CA VAL A 415 -14.32 7.35 -7.79
C VAL A 415 -15.63 6.59 -7.52
N GLY A 416 -15.64 5.29 -7.80
CA GLY A 416 -16.83 4.46 -7.64
C GLY A 416 -17.33 4.37 -6.21
N ILE A 417 -16.43 4.32 -5.22
CA ILE A 417 -16.84 4.21 -3.81
C ILE A 417 -17.14 5.57 -3.16
N LEU A 418 -16.49 6.64 -3.60
CA LEU A 418 -16.68 7.98 -3.00
C LEU A 418 -17.85 8.74 -3.62
N ARG A 419 -18.13 8.55 -4.91
CA ARG A 419 -19.15 9.29 -5.64
C ARG A 419 -20.56 9.17 -5.00
N PRO A 420 -20.96 8.01 -4.46
CA PRO A 420 -22.29 7.91 -3.83
C PRO A 420 -22.43 8.64 -2.49
N ILE A 421 -21.32 9.05 -1.85
CA ILE A 421 -21.37 9.62 -0.49
C ILE A 421 -21.92 11.05 -0.54
N PRO A 422 -23.04 11.36 0.16
CA PRO A 422 -23.57 12.72 0.19
C PRO A 422 -22.57 13.73 0.75
N ASN A 423 -22.72 14.99 0.37
CA ASN A 423 -21.90 16.15 0.79
C ASN A 423 -20.47 16.15 0.26
N LEU A 424 -19.91 14.99 -0.11
CA LEU A 424 -18.52 14.88 -0.55
C LEU A 424 -18.36 15.45 -1.97
N ILE A 425 -17.44 16.39 -2.13
CA ILE A 425 -17.00 16.91 -3.43
C ILE A 425 -15.79 16.07 -3.87
N LEU A 426 -15.73 15.71 -5.15
CA LEU A 426 -14.64 14.87 -5.69
C LEU A 426 -14.11 15.47 -6.99
N SER A 427 -12.81 15.72 -7.04
CA SER A 427 -12.15 16.44 -8.13
C SER A 427 -10.82 15.80 -8.51
N GLN A 428 -10.33 16.16 -9.71
CA GLN A 428 -8.97 15.81 -10.16
C GLN A 428 -8.46 16.91 -11.09
N PRO A 429 -7.33 17.56 -10.78
CA PRO A 429 -6.74 18.57 -11.67
C PRO A 429 -6.10 17.92 -12.91
N LYS A 430 -6.12 18.65 -14.03
CA LYS A 430 -5.44 18.21 -15.24
C LYS A 430 -3.93 18.55 -15.22
N ASP A 431 -3.55 19.60 -14.47
CA ASP A 431 -2.16 20.06 -14.39
C ASP A 431 -1.86 20.68 -13.01
N ALA A 432 -0.60 21.03 -12.80
CA ALA A 432 -0.14 21.56 -11.49
C ALA A 432 -0.74 22.94 -11.18
N THR A 433 -1.08 23.73 -12.19
CA THR A 433 -1.74 25.04 -11.98
C THR A 433 -3.15 24.82 -11.42
N GLU A 434 -3.93 23.95 -12.07
CA GLU A 434 -5.29 23.61 -11.61
C GLU A 434 -5.25 22.97 -10.20
N ALA A 435 -4.23 22.14 -9.92
CA ALA A 435 -4.06 21.54 -8.58
C ALA A 435 -3.91 22.60 -7.49
N GLN A 436 -3.12 23.64 -7.76
CA GLN A 436 -2.92 24.75 -6.80
C GLN A 436 -4.23 25.50 -6.53
N HIS A 437 -5.01 25.75 -7.60
CA HIS A 437 -6.30 26.42 -7.48
C HIS A 437 -7.35 25.54 -6.77
N LEU A 438 -7.37 24.24 -7.05
CA LEU A 438 -8.30 23.29 -6.41
C LEU A 438 -8.01 23.14 -4.92
N LEU A 439 -6.72 23.08 -4.53
CA LEU A 439 -6.35 23.03 -3.10
C LEU A 439 -6.79 24.30 -2.37
N TYR A 440 -6.57 25.46 -2.98
CA TYR A 440 -7.03 26.73 -2.42
C TYR A 440 -8.55 26.73 -2.26
N THR A 441 -9.27 26.29 -3.29
CA THR A 441 -10.74 26.19 -3.27
C THR A 441 -11.21 25.25 -2.15
N ALA A 442 -10.56 24.10 -2.00
CA ALA A 442 -10.93 23.10 -1.00
C ALA A 442 -10.86 23.66 0.42
N PHE A 443 -9.85 24.48 0.73
CA PHE A 443 -9.70 25.05 2.06
C PHE A 443 -10.61 26.27 2.32
N ASN A 444 -11.26 26.82 1.28
CA ASN A 444 -12.11 28.00 1.39
C ASN A 444 -13.61 27.68 1.37
N GLN A 445 -13.96 26.40 1.36
CA GLN A 445 -15.37 25.97 1.36
C GLN A 445 -15.64 25.04 2.55
N LYS A 446 -16.88 24.59 2.75
CA LYS A 446 -17.32 23.99 4.01
C LYS A 446 -17.57 22.46 3.95
N HIS A 447 -17.52 21.88 2.76
CA HIS A 447 -17.84 20.46 2.56
C HIS A 447 -16.57 19.61 2.55
N PRO A 448 -16.66 18.30 2.80
CA PRO A 448 -15.51 17.43 2.57
C PRO A 448 -15.15 17.43 1.09
N PHE A 449 -13.86 17.49 0.77
CA PHE A 449 -13.38 17.78 -0.57
C PHE A 449 -12.21 16.86 -0.92
N GLY A 450 -12.43 15.95 -1.87
CA GLY A 450 -11.39 15.05 -2.37
C GLY A 450 -10.72 15.61 -3.61
N ILE A 451 -9.39 15.62 -3.59
CA ILE A 451 -8.57 15.99 -4.75
C ILE A 451 -7.70 14.77 -5.09
N ARG A 452 -7.96 14.19 -6.27
CA ARG A 452 -7.22 13.03 -6.78
C ARG A 452 -6.01 13.52 -7.58
N TYR A 453 -4.88 12.81 -7.49
CA TYR A 453 -3.72 13.09 -8.34
C TYR A 453 -2.93 11.79 -8.54
N PRO A 454 -2.33 11.61 -9.75
CA PRO A 454 -1.71 10.34 -10.09
C PRO A 454 -0.27 10.25 -9.60
N ARG A 455 0.30 9.06 -9.71
CA ARG A 455 1.76 8.85 -9.66
C ARG A 455 2.39 9.47 -10.91
N GLY A 456 3.58 10.04 -10.79
CA GLY A 456 4.31 10.64 -11.90
C GLY A 456 4.59 12.11 -11.66
N ASN A 457 4.98 12.81 -12.71
CA ASN A 457 5.45 14.20 -12.62
C ASN A 457 4.54 15.13 -13.40
N ALA A 458 4.49 16.40 -12.94
CA ALA A 458 3.78 17.49 -13.63
C ALA A 458 4.72 18.68 -13.80
N PHE A 459 4.56 19.44 -14.86
CA PHE A 459 5.25 20.72 -15.00
C PHE A 459 4.73 21.67 -13.93
N PHE A 460 5.62 22.18 -13.08
CA PHE A 460 5.25 23.00 -11.93
C PHE A 460 5.80 24.41 -12.07
N GLN A 461 4.91 25.36 -12.02
CA GLN A 461 5.20 26.76 -11.82
C GLN A 461 4.27 27.29 -10.73
N GLU A 462 4.84 27.93 -9.75
CA GLU A 462 4.07 28.49 -8.62
C GLU A 462 3.14 29.58 -9.15
N VAL A 463 1.84 29.47 -8.82
CA VAL A 463 0.87 30.52 -9.21
C VAL A 463 1.11 31.79 -8.38
N GLY A 464 1.05 32.94 -9.02
CA GLY A 464 1.21 34.24 -8.32
C GLY A 464 0.04 34.54 -7.40
N THR A 465 -1.17 34.22 -7.85
CA THR A 465 -2.43 34.45 -7.11
C THR A 465 -3.32 33.24 -7.22
N TYR A 466 -3.81 32.75 -6.09
CA TYR A 466 -4.80 31.66 -6.08
C TYR A 466 -6.16 32.17 -6.54
N GLN A 467 -6.86 31.33 -7.30
CA GLN A 467 -8.22 31.60 -7.75
C GLN A 467 -9.13 30.47 -7.29
N GLU A 468 -10.30 30.83 -6.79
CA GLU A 468 -11.32 29.83 -6.48
C GLU A 468 -11.92 29.28 -7.75
N ILE A 469 -12.05 27.97 -7.83
CA ILE A 469 -12.73 27.28 -8.92
C ILE A 469 -14.16 27.00 -8.46
N GLU A 470 -15.13 27.48 -9.25
CA GLU A 470 -16.54 27.19 -8.95
C GLU A 470 -16.77 25.67 -8.95
N THR A 471 -17.26 25.15 -7.83
CA THR A 471 -17.47 23.72 -7.64
C THR A 471 -18.46 23.19 -8.67
N GLY A 472 -18.10 22.06 -9.28
CA GLY A 472 -18.94 21.42 -10.30
C GLY A 472 -18.84 22.04 -11.69
N THR A 473 -17.79 22.84 -11.95
CA THR A 473 -17.60 23.42 -13.30
C THR A 473 -16.50 22.70 -14.07
N TRP A 474 -16.75 22.48 -15.34
CA TRP A 474 -15.79 21.89 -16.31
C TRP A 474 -15.34 22.95 -17.28
N THR A 475 -14.27 22.69 -18.04
CA THR A 475 -13.78 23.57 -19.11
C THR A 475 -13.68 22.78 -20.40
N SER A 476 -13.61 23.49 -21.52
CA SER A 476 -13.46 22.89 -22.85
C SER A 476 -12.29 23.52 -23.59
N SER A 477 -11.58 22.71 -24.38
CA SER A 477 -10.44 23.14 -25.18
C SER A 477 -10.84 24.11 -26.30
N LYS A 478 -12.10 24.06 -26.74
CA LYS A 478 -12.66 24.96 -27.78
C LYS A 478 -14.19 25.01 -27.61
N ALA A 479 -14.82 25.90 -28.39
CA ALA A 479 -16.29 25.98 -28.42
C ALA A 479 -16.88 24.65 -28.89
N LEU A 480 -17.82 24.12 -28.11
CA LEU A 480 -18.41 22.77 -28.32
C LEU A 480 -19.12 22.67 -29.68
N ASP A 481 -19.82 23.72 -30.09
CA ASP A 481 -20.60 23.75 -31.35
C ASP A 481 -19.72 23.66 -32.57
N GLN A 482 -18.44 24.01 -32.46
CA GLN A 482 -17.49 23.97 -33.56
C GLN A 482 -16.83 22.61 -33.78
N ALA A 483 -16.97 21.70 -32.81
CA ALA A 483 -16.36 20.38 -32.87
C ALA A 483 -17.24 19.36 -33.57
N ASP A 484 -16.64 18.34 -34.18
CA ASP A 484 -17.36 17.22 -34.81
C ASP A 484 -17.65 16.09 -33.79
N LEU A 485 -16.85 16.02 -32.73
CA LEU A 485 -16.96 15.03 -31.68
C LEU A 485 -16.44 15.64 -30.37
N ILE A 486 -17.00 15.22 -29.25
CA ILE A 486 -16.63 15.72 -27.92
C ILE A 486 -16.02 14.57 -27.11
N VAL A 487 -14.85 14.79 -26.52
CA VAL A 487 -14.20 13.87 -25.58
C VAL A 487 -14.30 14.48 -24.19
N ILE A 488 -14.93 13.77 -23.25
CA ILE A 488 -14.95 14.14 -21.84
C ILE A 488 -13.88 13.31 -21.14
N ALA A 489 -12.90 13.97 -20.55
CA ALA A 489 -11.75 13.32 -19.90
C ALA A 489 -11.36 14.09 -18.63
N TYR A 490 -10.43 13.58 -17.87
CA TYR A 490 -9.95 14.21 -16.64
C TYR A 490 -8.46 13.93 -16.43
N GLY A 491 -7.87 14.72 -15.55
CA GLY A 491 -6.47 14.54 -15.15
C GLY A 491 -5.48 14.88 -16.28
N PRO A 492 -4.23 14.42 -16.16
CA PRO A 492 -3.17 14.82 -17.11
C PRO A 492 -3.41 14.41 -18.55
N ASP A 493 -4.31 13.47 -18.80
CA ASP A 493 -4.60 13.02 -20.17
C ASP A 493 -5.39 14.06 -20.97
N VAL A 494 -6.06 15.02 -20.31
CA VAL A 494 -6.82 16.09 -21.00
C VAL A 494 -5.91 16.82 -21.98
N ASP A 495 -4.76 17.33 -21.49
CA ASP A 495 -3.84 18.11 -22.35
C ASP A 495 -3.18 17.22 -23.41
N LYS A 496 -2.92 15.95 -23.11
CA LYS A 496 -2.38 14.99 -24.11
C LYS A 496 -3.37 14.75 -25.26
N ILE A 497 -4.67 14.66 -24.92
CA ILE A 497 -5.72 14.48 -25.93
C ILE A 497 -5.81 15.73 -26.82
N VAL A 498 -5.77 16.93 -26.21
CA VAL A 498 -5.80 18.19 -26.96
C VAL A 498 -4.62 18.24 -27.95
N GLN A 499 -3.40 17.98 -27.47
CA GLN A 499 -2.19 18.01 -28.30
C GLN A 499 -2.25 17.00 -29.45
N LYS A 500 -2.69 15.78 -29.17
CA LYS A 500 -2.77 14.72 -30.18
C LYS A 500 -3.84 15.04 -31.23
N ALA A 501 -4.96 15.64 -30.83
CA ALA A 501 -6.01 16.08 -31.74
C ALA A 501 -5.48 17.14 -32.70
N GLU A 502 -4.71 18.12 -32.21
CA GLU A 502 -4.07 19.15 -33.01
C GLU A 502 -3.08 18.54 -34.03
N ILE A 503 -2.19 17.66 -33.57
CA ILE A 503 -1.21 16.97 -34.41
C ILE A 503 -1.90 16.18 -35.52
N ASN A 504 -2.98 15.49 -35.21
CA ASN A 504 -3.74 14.65 -36.16
C ASN A 504 -4.77 15.46 -36.96
N GLN A 505 -4.86 16.76 -36.73
CA GLN A 505 -5.82 17.68 -37.42
C GLN A 505 -7.28 17.21 -37.27
N LEU A 506 -7.64 16.69 -36.10
CA LEU A 506 -9.00 16.23 -35.78
C LEU A 506 -9.78 17.34 -35.09
N ASN A 507 -10.97 17.61 -35.59
CA ASN A 507 -11.83 18.66 -35.04
C ASN A 507 -12.66 18.15 -33.86
N ILE A 508 -11.99 17.96 -32.71
CA ILE A 508 -12.64 17.51 -31.49
C ILE A 508 -12.50 18.57 -30.40
N ALA A 509 -13.51 18.65 -29.54
CA ALA A 509 -13.45 19.42 -28.29
C ALA A 509 -13.16 18.46 -27.15
N THR A 510 -12.17 18.78 -26.33
CA THR A 510 -11.83 18.00 -25.13
C THR A 510 -12.34 18.76 -23.92
N VAL A 511 -13.25 18.14 -23.19
CA VAL A 511 -13.82 18.68 -21.94
C VAL A 511 -13.01 18.15 -20.79
N ASN A 512 -12.53 19.05 -19.93
CA ASN A 512 -11.83 18.74 -18.68
C ASN A 512 -12.89 18.58 -17.57
N ALA A 513 -13.26 17.34 -17.28
CA ALA A 513 -14.21 17.01 -16.22
C ALA A 513 -13.50 16.99 -14.87
N ARG A 514 -13.02 18.16 -14.45
CA ARG A 514 -12.22 18.32 -13.22
C ARG A 514 -13.00 18.04 -11.93
N PHE A 515 -14.33 17.89 -12.00
CA PHE A 515 -15.20 17.43 -10.91
C PHE A 515 -15.95 16.18 -11.34
N PHE A 516 -15.80 15.10 -10.57
CA PHE A 516 -16.63 13.89 -10.70
C PHE A 516 -17.95 14.08 -9.97
N LYS A 517 -17.94 14.93 -8.91
CA LYS A 517 -19.08 15.22 -8.07
C LYS A 517 -18.92 16.60 -7.44
N PRO A 518 -19.86 17.50 -7.65
CA PRO A 518 -21.01 17.36 -8.57
C PRO A 518 -20.56 17.43 -10.03
N LEU A 519 -21.36 16.84 -10.92
CA LEU A 519 -21.17 16.98 -12.38
C LEU A 519 -21.48 18.42 -12.80
N ASP A 520 -20.91 18.84 -13.92
CA ASP A 520 -21.27 20.13 -14.54
C ASP A 520 -22.56 19.92 -15.38
N HIS A 521 -23.69 20.12 -14.73
CA HIS A 521 -25.01 19.96 -15.38
C HIS A 521 -25.21 20.93 -16.54
N ARG A 522 -24.65 22.15 -16.46
CA ARG A 522 -24.74 23.16 -17.54
C ARG A 522 -23.96 22.68 -18.77
N MET A 523 -22.72 22.24 -18.56
CA MET A 523 -21.89 21.71 -19.64
C MET A 523 -22.52 20.48 -20.28
N LEU A 524 -23.04 19.55 -19.47
CA LEU A 524 -23.69 18.33 -19.96
C LEU A 524 -24.93 18.66 -20.79
N GLN A 525 -25.75 19.63 -20.35
CA GLN A 525 -26.91 20.08 -21.10
C GLN A 525 -26.53 20.69 -22.44
N ALA A 526 -25.47 21.50 -22.46
CA ALA A 526 -24.94 22.08 -23.68
C ALA A 526 -24.44 20.99 -24.65
N ILE A 527 -23.69 20.01 -24.13
CA ILE A 527 -23.20 18.88 -24.93
C ILE A 527 -24.37 18.09 -25.53
N ALA A 528 -25.38 17.76 -24.71
CA ALA A 528 -26.55 16.97 -25.15
C ALA A 528 -27.33 17.68 -26.26
N SER A 529 -27.46 19.00 -26.18
CA SER A 529 -28.22 19.78 -27.16
C SER A 529 -27.59 19.78 -28.55
N LEU A 530 -26.28 19.52 -28.66
CA LEU A 530 -25.55 19.54 -29.94
C LEU A 530 -25.77 18.26 -30.75
N LYS A 531 -26.23 17.16 -30.14
CA LYS A 531 -26.48 15.86 -30.80
C LYS A 531 -25.25 15.31 -31.53
N LYS A 532 -24.06 15.59 -31.02
CA LYS A 532 -22.79 15.10 -31.56
C LYS A 532 -22.34 13.84 -30.83
N PRO A 533 -21.50 12.99 -31.45
CA PRO A 533 -20.93 11.86 -30.73
C PRO A 533 -20.09 12.33 -29.54
N VAL A 534 -20.19 11.63 -28.42
CA VAL A 534 -19.47 11.93 -27.18
C VAL A 534 -18.72 10.68 -26.73
N ILE A 535 -17.43 10.81 -26.43
CA ILE A 535 -16.67 9.75 -25.79
C ILE A 535 -16.33 10.22 -24.37
N VAL A 536 -16.68 9.42 -23.36
CA VAL A 536 -16.16 9.60 -22.00
C VAL A 536 -14.95 8.68 -21.83
N TYR A 537 -13.79 9.29 -21.66
CA TYR A 537 -12.52 8.58 -21.54
C TYR A 537 -12.06 8.61 -20.10
N GLU A 538 -11.94 7.41 -19.51
CA GLU A 538 -11.57 7.21 -18.10
C GLU A 538 -10.31 6.35 -17.99
N THR A 539 -9.52 6.62 -16.97
CA THR A 539 -8.36 5.78 -16.59
C THR A 539 -8.65 4.96 -15.33
N ASP A 540 -9.89 4.93 -14.90
CA ASP A 540 -10.41 4.21 -13.73
C ASP A 540 -11.43 3.17 -14.17
N MET A 541 -12.06 2.48 -13.21
CA MET A 541 -13.10 1.49 -13.49
C MET A 541 -14.30 2.14 -14.16
N LEU A 542 -14.79 1.54 -15.23
CA LEU A 542 -16.06 1.97 -15.88
C LEU A 542 -17.25 1.87 -14.93
N ALA A 543 -17.29 0.77 -14.15
CA ALA A 543 -18.38 0.56 -13.19
C ALA A 543 -18.27 1.59 -12.05
N GLY A 544 -19.27 2.44 -11.91
CA GLY A 544 -19.34 3.45 -10.87
C GLY A 544 -18.49 4.70 -11.12
N GLY A 545 -17.78 4.78 -12.25
CA GLY A 545 -16.93 5.90 -12.59
C GLY A 545 -17.68 7.13 -13.12
N LEU A 546 -16.93 8.02 -13.77
CA LEU A 546 -17.48 9.27 -14.34
C LEU A 546 -18.55 9.00 -15.38
N SER A 547 -18.29 8.07 -16.31
CA SER A 547 -19.27 7.77 -17.36
C SER A 547 -20.53 7.13 -16.81
N SER A 548 -20.43 6.37 -15.71
CA SER A 548 -21.63 5.87 -15.00
C SER A 548 -22.47 7.03 -14.45
N ALA A 549 -21.82 8.03 -13.85
CA ALA A 549 -22.49 9.24 -13.34
C ALA A 549 -23.23 9.98 -14.48
N ILE A 550 -22.57 10.10 -15.64
CA ILE A 550 -23.15 10.77 -16.81
C ILE A 550 -24.34 9.96 -17.32
N LEU A 551 -24.27 8.62 -17.35
CA LEU A 551 -25.38 7.75 -17.76
C LEU A 551 -26.58 7.90 -16.82
N GLU A 552 -26.35 7.98 -15.50
CA GLU A 552 -27.40 8.25 -14.50
C GLU A 552 -28.06 9.59 -14.81
N TRP A 553 -27.28 10.64 -15.05
CA TRP A 553 -27.77 11.97 -15.39
C TRP A 553 -28.58 11.95 -16.68
N ILE A 554 -28.12 11.25 -17.72
CA ILE A 554 -28.82 11.09 -19.00
C ILE A 554 -30.23 10.47 -18.75
N CYS A 555 -30.24 9.37 -17.98
CA CYS A 555 -31.49 8.65 -17.66
C CYS A 555 -32.45 9.53 -16.85
N ASP A 556 -31.96 10.16 -15.80
CA ASP A 556 -32.77 10.97 -14.87
C ASP A 556 -33.39 12.18 -15.56
N ASN A 557 -32.76 12.70 -16.63
CA ASN A 557 -33.24 13.88 -17.36
C ASN A 557 -33.91 13.53 -18.69
N ASN A 558 -34.11 12.23 -19.00
CA ASN A 558 -34.73 11.75 -20.23
C ASN A 558 -34.04 12.30 -21.49
N ILE A 559 -32.68 12.28 -21.48
CA ILE A 559 -31.84 12.81 -22.57
C ILE A 559 -31.43 11.67 -23.50
N SER A 560 -31.40 11.95 -24.80
CA SER A 560 -30.82 11.06 -25.82
C SER A 560 -29.44 11.60 -26.19
N MET A 561 -28.41 10.79 -26.08
CA MET A 561 -27.01 11.17 -26.37
C MET A 561 -26.30 9.99 -27.02
N ASP A 562 -25.53 10.23 -28.09
CA ASP A 562 -24.67 9.22 -28.72
C ASP A 562 -23.37 9.13 -27.87
N LEU A 563 -23.43 8.32 -26.79
CA LEU A 563 -22.39 8.26 -25.76
C LEU A 563 -21.60 6.96 -25.86
N HIS A 564 -20.29 7.09 -26.00
CA HIS A 564 -19.34 5.98 -25.99
C HIS A 564 -18.47 6.06 -24.75
N ARG A 565 -18.05 4.90 -24.22
CA ARG A 565 -17.29 4.82 -22.98
C ARG A 565 -15.98 4.06 -23.19
N ILE A 566 -14.88 4.62 -22.67
CA ILE A 566 -13.57 3.95 -22.59
C ILE A 566 -13.11 4.02 -21.13
N GLY A 567 -12.71 2.91 -20.58
CA GLY A 567 -12.23 2.80 -19.19
C GLY A 567 -11.92 1.36 -18.85
N LEU A 568 -11.49 1.13 -17.62
CA LEU A 568 -11.14 -0.22 -17.17
C LEU A 568 -12.37 -1.11 -17.06
N GLU A 569 -12.28 -2.29 -17.67
CA GLU A 569 -13.31 -3.31 -17.63
C GLU A 569 -13.33 -4.04 -16.27
N ASP A 570 -14.33 -4.87 -16.05
CA ASP A 570 -14.58 -5.62 -14.81
C ASP A 570 -13.53 -6.72 -14.62
N LYS A 571 -12.28 -6.31 -14.36
CA LYS A 571 -11.17 -7.22 -14.06
C LYS A 571 -10.10 -6.48 -13.25
N PHE A 572 -9.37 -7.21 -12.42
CA PHE A 572 -8.19 -6.64 -11.75
C PHE A 572 -7.05 -6.52 -12.76
N VAL A 573 -6.39 -5.36 -12.74
CA VAL A 573 -5.22 -5.10 -13.60
C VAL A 573 -3.97 -5.58 -12.87
N GLU A 574 -3.18 -6.40 -13.52
CA GLU A 574 -1.94 -6.97 -12.96
C GLU A 574 -0.82 -5.94 -12.92
N HIS A 575 0.39 -6.36 -12.57
CA HIS A 575 1.56 -5.50 -12.48
C HIS A 575 2.26 -5.34 -13.84
N GLY A 576 2.97 -4.21 -14.00
CA GLY A 576 3.70 -3.90 -15.23
C GLY A 576 3.93 -2.39 -15.30
N SER A 577 4.56 -1.91 -16.37
CA SER A 577 4.68 -0.45 -16.57
C SER A 577 3.31 0.14 -16.92
N VAL A 578 3.06 1.37 -16.48
CA VAL A 578 1.76 2.03 -16.74
C VAL A 578 1.43 2.07 -18.24
N PRO A 579 2.36 2.42 -19.14
CA PRO A 579 2.04 2.39 -20.57
C PRO A 579 1.62 1.00 -21.09
N GLN A 580 2.30 -0.07 -20.63
CA GLN A 580 1.94 -1.44 -21.02
C GLN A 580 0.56 -1.82 -20.49
N LEU A 581 0.28 -1.50 -19.21
CA LEU A 581 -1.01 -1.80 -18.58
C LEU A 581 -2.16 -1.05 -19.28
N ARG A 582 -1.95 0.22 -19.65
CA ARG A 582 -2.95 1.00 -20.38
C ARG A 582 -3.24 0.39 -21.76
N LYS A 583 -2.19 -0.05 -22.47
CA LYS A 583 -2.33 -0.70 -23.77
C LYS A 583 -3.10 -2.02 -23.66
N ASP A 584 -2.73 -2.87 -22.70
CA ASP A 584 -3.39 -4.16 -22.45
C ASP A 584 -4.86 -3.96 -22.09
N SER A 585 -5.16 -2.92 -21.29
CA SER A 585 -6.52 -2.60 -20.86
C SER A 585 -7.31 -1.76 -21.90
N LYS A 586 -6.69 -1.43 -23.03
CA LYS A 586 -7.29 -0.64 -24.13
C LYS A 586 -7.76 0.74 -23.67
N ILE A 587 -6.99 1.34 -22.74
CA ILE A 587 -7.23 2.72 -22.25
C ILE A 587 -6.05 3.64 -22.55
N ASP A 588 -5.19 3.26 -23.46
CA ASP A 588 -4.12 4.13 -23.95
C ASP A 588 -4.68 5.18 -24.94
N ILE A 589 -3.96 6.27 -25.10
CA ILE A 589 -4.37 7.41 -25.96
C ILE A 589 -4.50 6.95 -27.43
N THR A 590 -3.68 6.02 -27.90
CA THR A 590 -3.78 5.51 -29.28
C THR A 590 -5.12 4.79 -29.49
N THR A 591 -5.53 3.96 -28.53
CA THR A 591 -6.84 3.27 -28.60
C THR A 591 -7.99 4.29 -28.63
N LEU A 592 -7.92 5.34 -27.81
CA LEU A 592 -8.91 6.42 -27.83
C LEU A 592 -9.00 7.05 -29.24
N PHE A 593 -7.85 7.39 -29.85
CA PHE A 593 -7.83 8.06 -31.14
C PHE A 593 -8.30 7.15 -32.28
N ASN A 594 -8.01 5.86 -32.23
CA ASN A 594 -8.58 4.89 -33.18
C ASN A 594 -10.12 4.85 -33.07
N ARG A 595 -10.65 4.91 -31.86
CA ARG A 595 -12.11 4.96 -31.63
C ARG A 595 -12.71 6.27 -32.18
N ILE A 596 -12.04 7.40 -31.97
CA ILE A 596 -12.48 8.72 -32.50
C ILE A 596 -12.59 8.64 -34.03
N VAL A 597 -11.52 8.16 -34.69
CA VAL A 597 -11.50 8.08 -36.17
C VAL A 597 -12.61 7.16 -36.68
N SER A 598 -12.83 6.02 -36.03
CA SER A 598 -13.88 5.07 -36.38
C SER A 598 -15.28 5.72 -36.28
N ILE A 599 -15.56 6.46 -35.21
CA ILE A 599 -16.86 7.13 -35.02
C ILE A 599 -17.05 8.23 -36.07
N LEU A 600 -16.03 9.05 -36.30
CA LEU A 600 -16.12 10.13 -37.29
C LEU A 600 -16.31 9.58 -38.71
N GLY A 601 -15.68 8.45 -39.05
CA GLY A 601 -15.86 7.79 -40.35
C GLY A 601 -17.30 7.28 -40.53
N ASN A 602 -17.88 6.72 -39.51
CA ASN A 602 -19.28 6.21 -39.56
C ASN A 602 -20.32 7.32 -39.65
N HIS A 603 -20.00 8.52 -39.19
CA HIS A 603 -20.91 9.68 -39.29
C HIS A 603 -20.75 10.50 -40.58
N ALA A 604 -19.75 10.17 -41.39
CA ALA A 604 -19.52 10.86 -42.68
C ALA A 604 -20.32 10.23 -43.84
N ASP A 605 -20.80 8.98 -43.64
CA ASP A 605 -21.64 8.27 -44.60
C ASP A 605 -23.15 8.47 -44.28
#